data_3fde34afd24f47021c315c0fb20c33b8
#
_entry.id   3fde34afd24f47021c315c0fb20c33b8
#
_cell.length_a   1.000
_cell.length_b   1.000
_cell.length_c   1.000
_cell.angle_alpha   90.00
_cell.angle_beta   90.00
_cell.angle_gamma   90.00
#
_symmetry.space_group_name_H-M   'P 1'
#
loop_
_entity.id
_entity.type
_entity.pdbx_description
1 polymer ?
#
loop_
_entity_poly.entity_id
_entity_poly.type
_entity_poly.pdbx_seq_one_letter_code
_entity_poly.pdbx_strand_id
1 'polypeptide(L)'
;MPLEFQTVPPAPASPDDPERDAKRAAFLRWKNEQVIPYRASMLAACAGNPVLQEIERIKCKRSTAYFLTVYGHLFEPRKRKRKSGLGGEFVLFERQVQLLEAMKACLERDDEGPKSDLVVPKSRDVGASWCMCGEALKEWLFDDDVKVGLMSYKEELVDSKSPDALFWKIDYMLERLPDWMKPPRKSIRRIHLSLTNGLNGNVISGQSTTKRSSRATRSSWLGMDEADWFDEFPEIWAASVAAADTRIAVSSVGGNNGPTFYRLSLSDELPPAEQPMRLDIRWWHHPLHDDAWFENEKTRYPNTAKFKTEVLMDPFGDESRFVYPQARHKSMSVDVAYNRLWPQYTAIDPGFSDDCGIVFLQEDPVNGWVDVLDAYVNARKPADYYGSILAGTPESGRDWEYDTDALRLMPWLQVRHAHGVTFYGDMYGFNKEGATADSFYSRLTKYNIYVRRDRLKDGTLAQRRLEARTFPGRHQAVWEVMPRLRFANTPGALFVLEALRQHQYADHGDRPMASEQRKPLHDWTSHVVSAVEYYAVNRSMERRIHDTYLARPVKPSRLKQVKRLDNYERWQARRTG
;
A
#
# COMPACT_ATOMS: atom_id res chain seq x y z
N MET A 1 45.35 -18.91 14.22
CA MET A 1 44.01 -18.96 14.81
C MET A 1 43.06 -18.31 13.83
N PRO A 2 41.97 -18.95 13.41
CA PRO A 2 40.97 -18.24 12.67
C PRO A 2 40.36 -17.22 13.64
N LEU A 3 40.52 -15.94 13.36
CA LEU A 3 39.73 -14.89 13.99
C LEU A 3 38.28 -15.16 13.63
N GLU A 4 37.53 -15.81 14.51
CA GLU A 4 36.08 -15.83 14.42
C GLU A 4 35.66 -14.38 14.49
N PHE A 5 34.89 -13.92 13.49
CA PHE A 5 34.25 -12.64 13.57
C PHE A 5 33.44 -12.61 14.85
N GLN A 6 33.81 -11.75 15.79
CA GLN A 6 32.91 -11.41 16.88
C GLN A 6 31.62 -10.91 16.23
N THR A 7 30.51 -11.37 16.76
CA THR A 7 29.18 -10.96 16.32
C THR A 7 29.10 -9.45 16.15
N VAL A 8 28.50 -9.00 15.06
CA VAL A 8 28.24 -7.57 14.82
C VAL A 8 27.56 -6.98 16.05
N PRO A 9 28.04 -5.86 16.61
CA PRO A 9 27.39 -5.22 17.75
C PRO A 9 25.92 -4.89 17.45
N PRO A 10 25.02 -5.06 18.45
CA PRO A 10 23.60 -4.85 18.26
C PRO A 10 23.27 -3.41 17.86
N ALA A 11 22.30 -3.26 16.96
CA ALA A 11 21.74 -1.98 16.59
C ALA A 11 20.80 -1.44 17.68
N PRO A 12 20.56 -0.12 17.76
CA PRO A 12 19.54 0.44 18.64
C PRO A 12 18.15 -0.13 18.31
N ALA A 13 17.36 -0.41 19.36
CA ALA A 13 16.02 -0.97 19.22
C ALA A 13 14.98 0.09 18.85
N SER A 14 15.20 1.35 19.25
CA SER A 14 14.32 2.49 18.99
C SER A 14 15.10 3.80 18.93
N PRO A 15 14.49 4.90 18.48
CA PRO A 15 15.13 6.22 18.53
C PRO A 15 15.44 6.67 19.96
N ASP A 16 14.65 6.22 20.95
CA ASP A 16 14.78 6.56 22.36
C ASP A 16 15.51 5.45 23.15
N ASP A 17 16.24 4.56 22.46
CA ASP A 17 17.02 3.50 23.10
C ASP A 17 18.10 4.12 24.03
N PRO A 18 18.06 3.88 25.35
CA PRO A 18 18.99 4.48 26.30
C PRO A 18 20.46 4.07 26.06
N GLU A 19 20.68 2.94 25.38
CA GLU A 19 22.01 2.45 25.01
C GLU A 19 22.46 2.85 23.60
N ARG A 20 21.69 3.66 22.89
CA ARG A 20 21.91 3.98 21.47
C ARG A 20 23.33 4.47 21.20
N ASP A 21 23.82 5.44 21.97
CA ASP A 21 25.15 5.97 21.77
C ASP A 21 26.25 4.95 22.13
N ALA A 22 26.02 4.11 23.15
CA ALA A 22 26.94 3.04 23.49
C ALA A 22 27.03 1.96 22.40
N LYS A 23 25.90 1.56 21.84
CA LYS A 23 25.82 0.60 20.71
C LYS A 23 26.50 1.17 19.46
N ARG A 24 26.31 2.44 19.15
CA ARG A 24 26.99 3.14 18.07
C ARG A 24 28.51 3.17 18.27
N ALA A 25 28.94 3.54 19.45
CA ALA A 25 30.37 3.56 19.79
C ALA A 25 30.99 2.16 19.74
N ALA A 26 30.26 1.13 20.16
CA ALA A 26 30.67 -0.27 20.07
C ALA A 26 30.84 -0.70 18.60
N PHE A 27 29.89 -0.36 17.71
CA PHE A 27 30.01 -0.64 16.28
C PHE A 27 31.23 0.05 15.65
N LEU A 28 31.46 1.32 15.95
CA LEU A 28 32.59 2.07 15.40
C LEU A 28 33.94 1.51 15.86
N ARG A 29 34.04 1.11 17.16
CA ARG A 29 35.23 0.41 17.66
C ARG A 29 35.44 -0.92 16.97
N TRP A 30 34.42 -1.78 16.95
CA TRP A 30 34.46 -3.06 16.25
C TRP A 30 34.88 -2.93 14.79
N LYS A 31 34.27 -1.98 14.05
CA LYS A 31 34.64 -1.68 12.67
C LYS A 31 36.12 -1.34 12.53
N ASN A 32 36.59 -0.37 13.30
CA ASN A 32 37.93 0.19 13.13
C ASN A 32 39.04 -0.69 13.70
N GLU A 33 38.79 -1.36 14.82
CA GLU A 33 39.81 -2.11 15.55
C GLU A 33 39.84 -3.60 15.16
N GLN A 34 38.74 -4.13 14.65
CA GLN A 34 38.66 -5.55 14.27
C GLN A 34 38.46 -5.76 12.76
N VAL A 35 37.38 -5.18 12.17
CA VAL A 35 37.01 -5.47 10.77
C VAL A 35 38.04 -4.94 9.79
N ILE A 36 38.40 -3.67 9.87
CA ILE A 36 39.33 -3.05 8.92
C ILE A 36 40.72 -3.72 8.95
N PRO A 37 41.35 -3.97 10.12
CA PRO A 37 42.60 -4.74 10.20
C PRO A 37 42.46 -6.17 9.66
N TYR A 38 41.34 -6.86 9.97
CA TYR A 38 41.09 -8.21 9.47
C TYR A 38 41.01 -8.23 7.95
N ARG A 39 40.27 -7.33 7.31
CA ARG A 39 40.21 -7.17 5.84
C ARG A 39 41.62 -7.05 5.23
N ALA A 40 42.43 -6.14 5.79
CA ALA A 40 43.79 -5.91 5.31
C ALA A 40 44.67 -7.17 5.47
N SER A 41 44.57 -7.87 6.62
CA SER A 41 45.34 -9.09 6.87
C SER A 41 44.90 -10.24 5.96
N MET A 42 43.60 -10.41 5.69
CA MET A 42 43.10 -11.44 4.77
C MET A 42 43.50 -11.18 3.32
N LEU A 43 43.45 -9.95 2.85
CA LEU A 43 43.92 -9.59 1.51
C LEU A 43 45.41 -9.88 1.37
N ALA A 44 46.23 -9.55 2.37
CA ALA A 44 47.66 -9.85 2.38
C ALA A 44 47.95 -11.37 2.44
N ALA A 45 47.25 -12.11 3.31
CA ALA A 45 47.44 -13.56 3.46
C ALA A 45 47.03 -14.36 2.23
N CYS A 46 45.98 -13.92 1.53
CA CYS A 46 45.53 -14.54 0.27
C CYS A 46 46.43 -14.22 -0.92
N ALA A 47 47.27 -13.18 -0.85
CA ALA A 47 48.18 -12.82 -1.91
C ALA A 47 49.17 -13.97 -2.21
N GLY A 48 49.05 -14.61 -3.39
CA GLY A 48 49.89 -15.71 -3.79
C GLY A 48 49.65 -17.05 -3.06
N ASN A 49 48.58 -17.19 -2.28
CA ASN A 49 48.21 -18.42 -1.57
C ASN A 49 46.90 -19.04 -2.07
N PRO A 50 46.97 -19.96 -3.07
CA PRO A 50 45.77 -20.55 -3.69
C PRO A 50 44.86 -21.31 -2.68
N VAL A 51 45.46 -21.94 -1.66
CA VAL A 51 44.68 -22.68 -0.65
C VAL A 51 43.84 -21.74 0.19
N LEU A 52 44.39 -20.62 0.65
CA LEU A 52 43.64 -19.62 1.39
C LEU A 52 42.60 -18.93 0.49
N GLN A 53 42.92 -18.68 -0.79
CA GLN A 53 41.98 -18.13 -1.75
C GLN A 53 40.73 -19.01 -1.89
N GLU A 54 40.90 -20.34 -1.95
CA GLU A 54 39.79 -21.28 -2.06
C GLU A 54 38.97 -21.36 -0.76
N ILE A 55 39.64 -21.36 0.39
CA ILE A 55 38.96 -21.29 1.69
C ILE A 55 38.09 -20.03 1.79
N GLU A 56 38.62 -18.90 1.35
CA GLU A 56 37.87 -17.62 1.36
C GLU A 56 36.71 -17.62 0.37
N ARG A 57 36.83 -18.23 -0.80
CA ARG A 57 35.73 -18.43 -1.75
C ARG A 57 34.61 -19.25 -1.11
N ILE A 58 34.94 -20.34 -0.40
CA ILE A 58 33.97 -21.19 0.30
C ILE A 58 33.24 -20.39 1.40
N LYS A 59 33.95 -19.56 2.17
CA LYS A 59 33.34 -18.69 3.18
C LYS A 59 32.40 -17.67 2.55
N CYS A 60 32.83 -17.03 1.48
CA CYS A 60 32.01 -16.05 0.74
C CYS A 60 30.76 -16.70 0.12
N LYS A 61 30.87 -17.92 -0.45
CA LYS A 61 29.73 -18.69 -0.95
C LYS A 61 28.71 -18.96 0.17
N ARG A 62 29.16 -19.30 1.37
CA ARG A 62 28.30 -19.64 2.52
C ARG A 62 27.62 -18.44 3.18
N SER A 63 28.22 -17.24 3.08
CA SER A 63 27.75 -16.06 3.81
C SER A 63 27.99 -14.77 3.02
N THR A 64 26.90 -14.18 2.55
CA THR A 64 26.93 -12.86 1.90
C THR A 64 27.33 -11.77 2.90
N ALA A 65 26.94 -11.90 4.15
CA ALA A 65 27.39 -10.97 5.19
C ALA A 65 28.90 -11.00 5.36
N TYR A 66 29.54 -12.20 5.33
CA TYR A 66 30.99 -12.33 5.33
C TYR A 66 31.60 -11.73 4.05
N PHE A 67 31.08 -12.09 2.88
CA PHE A 67 31.55 -11.60 1.59
C PHE A 67 31.57 -10.07 1.53
N LEU A 68 30.47 -9.41 1.89
CA LEU A 68 30.36 -7.96 1.86
C LEU A 68 31.23 -7.31 2.92
N THR A 69 31.25 -7.82 4.14
CA THR A 69 32.05 -7.25 5.23
C THR A 69 33.53 -7.33 4.96
N VAL A 70 34.03 -8.44 4.34
CA VAL A 70 35.47 -8.61 4.11
C VAL A 70 35.92 -8.05 2.76
N TYR A 71 35.13 -8.21 1.70
CA TYR A 71 35.54 -7.88 0.34
C TYR A 71 34.68 -6.80 -0.31
N GLY A 72 33.50 -6.53 0.24
CA GLY A 72 32.57 -5.54 -0.32
C GLY A 72 33.08 -4.10 -0.23
N HIS A 73 32.69 -3.31 -1.21
CA HIS A 73 32.94 -1.87 -1.28
C HIS A 73 31.65 -1.14 -1.63
N LEU A 74 31.41 0.00 -1.00
CA LEU A 74 30.31 0.88 -1.33
C LEU A 74 30.80 2.26 -1.74
N PHE A 75 30.01 2.94 -2.55
CA PHE A 75 30.24 4.31 -2.95
C PHE A 75 29.39 5.27 -2.12
N GLU A 76 30.05 6.21 -1.43
CA GLU A 76 29.39 7.25 -0.64
C GLU A 76 29.83 8.64 -1.14
N PRO A 77 29.09 9.27 -2.05
CA PRO A 77 29.47 10.51 -2.71
C PRO A 77 29.53 11.72 -1.75
N ARG A 78 28.80 11.67 -0.63
CA ARG A 78 28.70 12.79 0.31
C ARG A 78 29.92 12.99 1.21
N LYS A 79 30.81 12.01 1.27
CA LYS A 79 32.01 12.08 2.09
C LYS A 79 33.19 12.69 1.32
N ARG A 80 33.11 13.99 1.02
CA ARG A 80 34.11 14.76 0.25
C ARG A 80 35.54 14.79 0.83
N LYS A 81 35.78 14.30 2.05
CA LYS A 81 37.07 14.44 2.74
C LYS A 81 37.82 13.12 2.99
N ARG A 82 37.57 12.05 2.24
CA ARG A 82 38.44 10.88 2.35
C ARG A 82 39.70 11.12 1.54
N LYS A 83 40.84 11.25 2.24
CA LYS A 83 42.18 11.40 1.65
C LYS A 83 42.69 10.13 0.93
N SER A 84 42.05 8.98 1.08
CA SER A 84 42.38 7.74 0.37
C SER A 84 41.38 7.56 -0.76
N GLY A 85 41.80 7.66 -2.02
CA GLY A 85 40.98 7.52 -3.22
C GLY A 85 40.37 6.12 -3.46
N LEU A 86 40.29 5.29 -2.44
CA LEU A 86 39.59 4.00 -2.42
C LEU A 86 38.19 4.21 -1.90
N GLY A 87 37.21 3.67 -2.59
CA GLY A 87 35.80 3.63 -2.14
C GLY A 87 35.70 3.05 -0.73
N GLY A 88 34.64 3.40 0.00
CA GLY A 88 34.48 2.94 1.36
C GLY A 88 34.30 1.44 1.47
N GLU A 89 34.88 0.86 2.50
CA GLU A 89 34.63 -0.54 2.87
C GLU A 89 33.16 -0.69 3.25
N PHE A 90 32.52 -1.76 2.74
CA PHE A 90 31.13 -2.07 3.06
C PHE A 90 31.08 -2.92 4.33
N VAL A 91 31.22 -2.27 5.49
CA VAL A 91 31.11 -2.94 6.78
C VAL A 91 29.63 -2.89 7.21
N LEU A 92 29.03 -4.05 7.26
CA LEU A 92 27.60 -4.21 7.57
C LEU A 92 27.32 -3.95 9.05
N PHE A 93 26.22 -3.27 9.35
CA PHE A 93 25.65 -3.21 10.67
C PHE A 93 24.56 -4.28 10.87
N GLU A 94 24.16 -4.53 12.12
CA GLU A 94 23.33 -5.68 12.50
C GLU A 94 22.08 -5.84 11.62
N ARG A 95 21.34 -4.76 11.38
CA ARG A 95 20.08 -4.84 10.61
C ARG A 95 20.31 -5.19 9.13
N GLN A 96 21.46 -4.80 8.56
CA GLN A 96 21.87 -5.25 7.21
C GLN A 96 22.27 -6.73 7.21
N VAL A 97 22.91 -7.23 8.26
CA VAL A 97 23.19 -8.67 8.41
C VAL A 97 21.90 -9.45 8.51
N GLN A 98 20.95 -9.00 9.33
CA GLN A 98 19.63 -9.62 9.44
C GLN A 98 18.86 -9.60 8.10
N LEU A 99 19.01 -8.53 7.29
CA LEU A 99 18.46 -8.50 5.94
C LEU A 99 19.02 -9.61 5.06
N LEU A 100 20.34 -9.78 5.05
CA LEU A 100 20.99 -10.83 4.24
C LEU A 100 20.65 -12.24 4.75
N GLU A 101 20.49 -12.41 6.05
CA GLU A 101 20.01 -13.68 6.64
C GLU A 101 18.55 -13.96 6.26
N ALA A 102 17.69 -12.95 6.27
CA ALA A 102 16.31 -13.08 5.82
C ALA A 102 16.23 -13.40 4.32
N MET A 103 17.04 -12.74 3.49
CA MET A 103 17.16 -13.06 2.06
C MET A 103 17.59 -14.52 1.88
N LYS A 104 18.66 -14.94 2.56
CA LYS A 104 19.15 -16.30 2.53
C LYS A 104 18.07 -17.32 2.94
N ALA A 105 17.34 -17.06 4.02
CA ALA A 105 16.26 -17.94 4.48
C ALA A 105 15.12 -18.08 3.46
N CYS A 106 14.85 -17.03 2.64
CA CYS A 106 13.88 -17.10 1.56
C CYS A 106 14.41 -17.87 0.33
N LEU A 107 15.72 -17.77 0.06
CA LEU A 107 16.37 -18.33 -1.13
C LEU A 107 16.76 -19.81 -0.98
N GLU A 108 17.12 -20.26 0.23
CA GLU A 108 17.62 -21.62 0.52
C GLU A 108 16.50 -22.59 0.94
N ARG A 109 15.24 -22.31 0.62
CA ARG A 109 14.13 -23.19 1.01
C ARG A 109 14.08 -24.46 0.20
N ASP A 110 13.73 -25.57 0.87
CA ASP A 110 13.44 -26.85 0.25
C ASP A 110 12.21 -26.73 -0.68
N ASP A 111 12.22 -27.43 -1.81
CA ASP A 111 11.20 -27.38 -2.87
C ASP A 111 9.77 -27.70 -2.40
N GLU A 112 9.60 -28.32 -1.22
CA GLU A 112 8.32 -28.77 -0.68
C GLU A 112 7.63 -27.75 0.27
N GLY A 113 8.30 -26.63 0.62
CA GLY A 113 7.76 -25.62 1.52
C GLY A 113 7.02 -24.47 0.79
N PRO A 114 6.09 -23.75 1.46
CA PRO A 114 5.49 -22.57 0.88
C PRO A 114 6.57 -21.54 0.56
N LYS A 115 6.58 -21.00 -0.67
CA LYS A 115 7.53 -19.97 -1.10
C LYS A 115 7.44 -18.77 -0.17
N SER A 116 8.56 -18.26 0.32
CA SER A 116 8.59 -17.06 1.15
C SER A 116 9.14 -15.89 0.37
N ASP A 117 8.30 -14.91 0.20
CA ASP A 117 8.72 -13.60 -0.28
C ASP A 117 9.22 -12.76 0.88
N LEU A 118 10.05 -11.77 0.58
CA LEU A 118 10.57 -10.83 1.57
C LEU A 118 10.17 -9.40 1.20
N VAL A 119 9.58 -8.67 2.13
CA VAL A 119 9.27 -7.26 1.97
C VAL A 119 10.04 -6.44 3.02
N VAL A 120 10.78 -5.44 2.53
CA VAL A 120 11.72 -4.64 3.31
C VAL A 120 11.36 -3.17 3.22
N PRO A 121 10.47 -2.67 4.11
CA PRO A 121 10.30 -1.23 4.25
C PRO A 121 11.54 -0.62 4.89
N LYS A 122 12.02 0.45 4.33
CA LYS A 122 13.27 1.07 4.78
C LYS A 122 13.21 2.58 4.88
N SER A 123 13.95 3.17 5.83
CA SER A 123 14.33 4.57 5.77
C SER A 123 15.34 4.82 4.65
N ARG A 124 15.43 6.05 4.22
CA ARG A 124 16.40 6.45 3.20
C ARG A 124 17.85 6.30 3.72
N ASP A 125 18.77 6.00 2.82
CA ASP A 125 20.23 5.92 3.07
C ASP A 125 20.68 4.82 4.05
N VAL A 126 19.90 3.75 4.21
CA VAL A 126 20.28 2.60 5.06
C VAL A 126 20.99 1.47 4.31
N GLY A 127 21.29 1.64 3.02
CA GLY A 127 22.10 0.71 2.22
C GLY A 127 21.43 -0.60 1.82
N ALA A 128 20.11 -0.73 1.90
CA ALA A 128 19.41 -1.97 1.57
C ALA A 128 19.57 -2.40 0.11
N SER A 129 19.52 -1.46 -0.86
CA SER A 129 19.77 -1.75 -2.28
C SER A 129 21.21 -2.27 -2.54
N TRP A 130 22.19 -1.80 -1.76
CA TRP A 130 23.56 -2.33 -1.82
C TRP A 130 23.62 -3.78 -1.29
N CYS A 131 22.88 -4.13 -0.24
CA CYS A 131 22.78 -5.49 0.26
C CYS A 131 22.16 -6.41 -0.78
N MET A 132 21.06 -5.98 -1.42
CA MET A 132 20.41 -6.74 -2.51
C MET A 132 21.32 -6.95 -3.70
N CYS A 133 22.04 -5.91 -4.16
CA CYS A 133 23.04 -6.03 -5.21
C CYS A 133 24.22 -6.94 -4.80
N GLY A 134 24.59 -6.93 -3.51
CA GLY A 134 25.63 -7.78 -2.96
C GLY A 134 25.26 -9.25 -2.94
N GLU A 135 24.00 -9.58 -2.59
CA GLU A 135 23.48 -10.94 -2.68
C GLU A 135 23.51 -11.44 -4.13
N ALA A 136 22.97 -10.62 -5.06
CA ALA A 136 22.98 -10.95 -6.49
C ALA A 136 24.41 -11.19 -7.02
N LEU A 137 25.37 -10.37 -6.60
CA LEU A 137 26.77 -10.54 -7.00
C LEU A 137 27.40 -11.79 -6.41
N LYS A 138 27.12 -12.11 -5.12
CA LYS A 138 27.62 -13.31 -4.45
C LYS A 138 27.14 -14.58 -5.17
N GLU A 139 25.85 -14.69 -5.45
CA GLU A 139 25.29 -15.84 -6.16
C GLU A 139 25.85 -15.94 -7.59
N TRP A 140 25.95 -14.82 -8.30
CA TRP A 140 26.52 -14.78 -9.63
C TRP A 140 27.99 -15.27 -9.66
N LEU A 141 28.74 -15.02 -8.58
CA LEU A 141 30.15 -15.45 -8.48
C LEU A 141 30.31 -16.91 -8.10
N PHE A 142 29.53 -17.39 -7.13
CA PHE A 142 29.88 -18.60 -6.37
C PHE A 142 28.84 -19.72 -6.46
N ASP A 143 27.60 -19.43 -6.81
CA ASP A 143 26.56 -20.45 -6.90
C ASP A 143 26.48 -21.00 -8.33
N ASP A 144 25.70 -22.04 -8.54
CA ASP A 144 25.56 -22.71 -9.82
C ASP A 144 24.09 -22.58 -10.29
N ASP A 145 23.88 -22.45 -11.61
CA ASP A 145 22.57 -22.41 -12.27
C ASP A 145 21.62 -21.31 -11.78
N VAL A 146 22.17 -20.13 -11.41
CA VAL A 146 21.41 -19.01 -10.87
C VAL A 146 21.11 -17.97 -11.94
N LYS A 147 19.85 -17.54 -11.97
CA LYS A 147 19.43 -16.37 -12.72
C LYS A 147 18.71 -15.39 -11.81
N VAL A 148 19.31 -14.24 -11.57
CA VAL A 148 18.74 -13.15 -10.77
C VAL A 148 18.05 -12.14 -11.67
N GLY A 149 16.81 -11.77 -11.33
CA GLY A 149 16.13 -10.63 -11.91
C GLY A 149 16.24 -9.41 -11.00
N LEU A 150 16.61 -8.24 -11.54
CA LEU A 150 16.59 -6.97 -10.82
C LEU A 150 15.65 -5.97 -11.49
N MET A 151 14.81 -5.32 -10.71
CA MET A 151 13.79 -4.40 -11.19
C MET A 151 13.79 -3.09 -10.39
N SER A 152 13.50 -1.98 -11.08
CA SER A 152 13.16 -0.70 -10.45
C SER A 152 12.13 0.05 -11.30
N TYR A 153 11.53 1.13 -10.77
CA TYR A 153 10.46 1.87 -11.46
C TYR A 153 10.93 2.63 -12.71
N LYS A 154 12.25 2.85 -12.87
CA LYS A 154 12.85 3.45 -14.08
C LYS A 154 14.04 2.62 -14.53
N GLU A 155 14.21 2.49 -15.84
CA GLU A 155 15.31 1.75 -16.44
C GLU A 155 16.68 2.34 -16.06
N GLU A 156 16.78 3.67 -15.98
CA GLU A 156 18.02 4.35 -15.58
C GLU A 156 18.47 4.01 -14.16
N LEU A 157 17.54 3.59 -13.29
CA LEU A 157 17.84 3.11 -11.94
C LEU A 157 18.23 1.64 -11.92
N VAL A 158 17.87 0.88 -12.96
CA VAL A 158 18.32 -0.50 -13.12
C VAL A 158 19.72 -0.51 -13.72
N ASP A 159 19.92 0.09 -14.89
CA ASP A 159 21.20 0.07 -15.58
C ASP A 159 21.50 1.41 -16.27
N SER A 160 22.43 2.14 -15.71
CA SER A 160 22.98 3.37 -16.28
C SER A 160 24.37 3.63 -15.72
N LYS A 161 24.99 4.75 -16.14
CA LYS A 161 26.27 5.21 -15.60
C LYS A 161 26.16 5.94 -14.26
N SER A 162 24.94 6.06 -13.71
CA SER A 162 24.71 6.70 -12.41
C SER A 162 25.05 5.74 -11.26
N PRO A 163 25.70 6.22 -10.18
CA PRO A 163 25.88 5.45 -8.95
C PRO A 163 24.57 4.97 -8.29
N ASP A 164 23.43 5.54 -8.69
CA ASP A 164 22.12 5.14 -8.19
C ASP A 164 21.62 3.84 -8.84
N ALA A 165 22.11 3.49 -10.03
CA ALA A 165 21.69 2.30 -10.75
C ALA A 165 22.17 1.00 -10.08
N LEU A 166 21.33 -0.05 -10.13
CA LEU A 166 21.62 -1.36 -9.53
C LEU A 166 22.86 -2.01 -10.19
N PHE A 167 22.90 -2.04 -11.51
CA PHE A 167 24.04 -2.61 -12.23
C PHE A 167 25.33 -1.84 -11.99
N TRP A 168 25.26 -0.52 -11.83
CA TRP A 168 26.44 0.26 -11.48
C TRP A 168 27.00 -0.14 -10.10
N LYS A 169 26.12 -0.40 -9.12
CA LYS A 169 26.54 -0.88 -7.79
C LYS A 169 27.21 -2.25 -7.87
N ILE A 170 26.66 -3.16 -8.68
CA ILE A 170 27.25 -4.48 -8.93
C ILE A 170 28.62 -4.35 -9.63
N ASP A 171 28.69 -3.59 -10.72
CA ASP A 171 29.96 -3.34 -11.45
C ASP A 171 30.99 -2.72 -10.50
N TYR A 172 30.61 -1.74 -9.68
CA TYR A 172 31.47 -1.08 -8.71
C TYR A 172 32.05 -2.05 -7.67
N MET A 173 31.26 -2.97 -7.13
CA MET A 173 31.72 -4.01 -6.22
C MET A 173 32.64 -5.01 -6.95
N LEU A 174 32.19 -5.52 -8.09
CA LEU A 174 32.93 -6.52 -8.89
C LEU A 174 34.33 -6.03 -9.29
N GLU A 175 34.44 -4.79 -9.75
CA GLU A 175 35.73 -4.19 -10.13
C GLU A 175 36.74 -4.16 -8.98
N ARG A 176 36.28 -3.99 -7.74
CA ARG A 176 37.12 -3.85 -6.53
C ARG A 176 37.42 -5.15 -5.81
N LEU A 177 36.83 -6.26 -6.24
CA LEU A 177 37.20 -7.57 -5.71
C LEU A 177 38.65 -7.91 -6.09
N PRO A 178 39.35 -8.72 -5.29
CA PRO A 178 40.67 -9.27 -5.66
C PRO A 178 40.58 -10.09 -6.97
N ASP A 179 41.62 -10.05 -7.77
CA ASP A 179 41.61 -10.74 -9.08
C ASP A 179 41.40 -12.24 -8.98
N TRP A 180 41.89 -12.87 -7.91
CA TRP A 180 41.70 -14.29 -7.65
C TRP A 180 40.27 -14.68 -7.34
N MET A 181 39.43 -13.73 -6.98
CA MET A 181 38.01 -13.95 -6.67
C MET A 181 37.09 -13.76 -7.89
N LYS A 182 37.54 -12.98 -8.86
CA LYS A 182 36.81 -12.67 -10.09
C LYS A 182 36.96 -13.76 -11.16
N PRO A 183 35.93 -14.02 -11.96
CA PRO A 183 36.11 -14.73 -13.22
C PRO A 183 37.08 -13.99 -14.12
N PRO A 184 37.83 -14.72 -14.99
CA PRO A 184 38.64 -14.08 -16.01
C PRO A 184 37.82 -13.11 -16.85
N ARG A 185 38.38 -11.92 -17.17
CA ARG A 185 37.64 -10.87 -17.88
C ARG A 185 36.99 -11.35 -19.19
N LYS A 186 37.59 -12.27 -19.91
CA LYS A 186 37.05 -12.88 -21.15
C LYS A 186 35.78 -13.71 -20.91
N SER A 187 35.56 -14.19 -19.69
CA SER A 187 34.37 -14.97 -19.28
C SER A 187 33.26 -14.08 -18.76
N ILE A 188 33.47 -12.78 -18.55
CA ILE A 188 32.46 -11.83 -18.10
C ILE A 188 31.84 -11.17 -19.33
N ARG A 189 30.56 -11.40 -19.56
CA ARG A 189 29.77 -10.70 -20.57
C ARG A 189 28.85 -9.68 -19.93
N ARG A 190 29.23 -8.41 -20.05
CA ARG A 190 28.43 -7.27 -19.54
C ARG A 190 27.85 -6.53 -20.76
N ILE A 191 26.54 -6.56 -20.88
CA ILE A 191 25.76 -5.78 -21.85
C ILE A 191 24.67 -5.01 -21.11
N HIS A 192 23.97 -4.11 -21.77
CA HIS A 192 22.87 -3.38 -21.15
C HIS A 192 21.84 -4.33 -20.56
N LEU A 193 21.45 -4.10 -19.30
CA LEU A 193 20.52 -4.91 -18.51
C LEU A 193 20.92 -6.40 -18.36
N SER A 194 22.20 -6.75 -18.55
CA SER A 194 22.62 -8.13 -18.37
C SER A 194 24.10 -8.27 -18.01
N LEU A 195 24.38 -9.14 -17.04
CA LEU A 195 25.70 -9.55 -16.64
C LEU A 195 25.75 -11.08 -16.57
N THR A 196 26.55 -11.71 -17.45
CA THR A 196 26.70 -13.17 -17.55
C THR A 196 28.09 -13.61 -17.13
N ASN A 197 28.16 -14.66 -16.30
CA ASN A 197 29.37 -15.35 -15.94
C ASN A 197 29.54 -16.57 -16.85
N GLY A 198 30.48 -16.50 -17.77
CA GLY A 198 30.72 -17.58 -18.74
C GLY A 198 31.41 -18.81 -18.16
N LEU A 199 31.78 -18.85 -16.87
CA LEU A 199 32.35 -20.04 -16.24
C LEU A 199 31.26 -20.97 -15.68
N ASN A 200 30.21 -20.42 -15.06
CA ASN A 200 29.13 -21.17 -14.44
C ASN A 200 27.76 -20.93 -15.10
N GLY A 201 27.67 -20.05 -16.09
CA GLY A 201 26.43 -19.74 -16.79
C GLY A 201 25.50 -18.79 -16.06
N ASN A 202 25.82 -18.33 -14.86
CA ASN A 202 24.97 -17.46 -14.05
C ASN A 202 24.70 -16.11 -14.70
N VAL A 203 23.47 -15.60 -14.54
CA VAL A 203 23.03 -14.36 -15.16
C VAL A 203 22.36 -13.45 -14.15
N ILE A 204 22.77 -12.19 -14.12
CA ILE A 204 21.97 -11.12 -13.54
C ILE A 204 21.31 -10.37 -14.70
N SER A 205 19.98 -10.27 -14.68
CA SER A 205 19.18 -9.59 -15.70
C SER A 205 18.39 -8.43 -15.08
N GLY A 206 18.32 -7.30 -15.80
CA GLY A 206 17.60 -6.11 -15.38
C GLY A 206 16.34 -5.90 -16.18
N GLN A 207 15.33 -5.29 -15.57
CA GLN A 207 14.12 -4.84 -16.24
C GLN A 207 13.49 -3.65 -15.52
N SER A 208 12.82 -2.78 -16.27
CA SER A 208 12.00 -1.71 -15.68
C SER A 208 10.54 -2.13 -15.66
N THR A 209 9.73 -1.40 -14.86
CA THR A 209 8.29 -1.64 -14.72
C THR A 209 7.53 -1.19 -15.96
N THR A 210 7.35 -2.08 -16.91
CA THR A 210 6.37 -1.90 -18.00
C THR A 210 5.29 -2.97 -17.89
N LYS A 211 4.06 -2.68 -18.31
CA LYS A 211 2.91 -3.61 -18.24
C LYS A 211 3.17 -5.01 -18.83
N ARG A 212 4.24 -5.19 -19.59
CA ARG A 212 4.65 -6.46 -20.22
C ARG A 212 5.87 -7.12 -19.58
N SER A 213 6.64 -6.40 -18.77
CA SER A 213 7.93 -6.88 -18.26
C SER A 213 7.80 -7.96 -17.18
N SER A 214 6.77 -7.92 -16.36
CA SER A 214 6.56 -8.84 -15.24
C SER A 214 6.33 -10.31 -15.65
N ARG A 215 6.06 -10.58 -16.93
CA ARG A 215 5.79 -11.94 -17.45
C ARG A 215 6.95 -12.57 -18.22
N ALA A 216 8.08 -11.86 -18.39
CA ALA A 216 8.98 -12.19 -19.49
C ALA A 216 10.19 -13.08 -19.14
N THR A 217 10.64 -13.17 -17.89
CA THR A 217 11.87 -13.93 -17.58
C THR A 217 11.74 -14.75 -16.32
N ARG A 218 11.87 -16.08 -16.46
CA ARG A 218 12.04 -16.95 -15.30
C ARG A 218 13.38 -16.64 -14.61
N SER A 219 13.32 -16.41 -13.32
CA SER A 219 14.49 -16.13 -12.47
C SER A 219 14.41 -16.99 -11.21
N SER A 220 15.55 -17.33 -10.63
CA SER A 220 15.62 -17.97 -9.31
C SER A 220 14.99 -17.05 -8.27
N TRP A 221 15.27 -15.76 -8.35
CA TRP A 221 14.58 -14.74 -7.56
C TRP A 221 14.54 -13.40 -8.30
N LEU A 222 13.62 -12.55 -7.85
CA LEU A 222 13.38 -11.21 -8.38
C LEU A 222 13.53 -10.17 -7.27
N GLY A 223 14.55 -9.31 -7.40
CA GLY A 223 14.75 -8.14 -6.54
C GLY A 223 14.06 -6.90 -7.11
N MET A 224 13.17 -6.30 -6.35
CA MET A 224 12.44 -5.07 -6.69
C MET A 224 12.94 -3.93 -5.81
N ASP A 225 13.70 -3.00 -6.38
CA ASP A 225 14.20 -1.82 -5.66
C ASP A 225 13.28 -0.63 -5.86
N GLU A 226 13.01 0.10 -4.78
CA GLU A 226 12.02 1.18 -4.72
C GLU A 226 10.62 0.72 -5.20
N ALA A 227 10.19 -0.45 -4.71
CA ALA A 227 8.97 -1.12 -5.15
C ALA A 227 7.70 -0.28 -4.92
N ASP A 228 7.66 0.55 -3.88
CA ASP A 228 6.54 1.47 -3.60
C ASP A 228 6.34 2.55 -4.68
N TRP A 229 7.35 2.77 -5.54
CA TRP A 229 7.28 3.72 -6.66
C TRP A 229 6.83 3.08 -7.97
N PHE A 230 6.51 1.80 -8.00
CA PHE A 230 5.98 1.15 -9.19
C PHE A 230 4.53 1.58 -9.41
N ASP A 231 4.18 2.07 -10.60
CA ASP A 231 2.82 2.58 -10.90
C ASP A 231 1.72 1.53 -10.67
N GLU A 232 2.04 0.25 -10.92
CA GLU A 232 1.10 -0.89 -10.79
C GLU A 232 1.72 -1.98 -9.88
N PHE A 233 2.23 -1.59 -8.71
CA PHE A 233 2.91 -2.53 -7.81
C PHE A 233 2.05 -3.76 -7.43
N PRO A 234 0.75 -3.64 -7.10
CA PRO A 234 -0.08 -4.81 -6.79
C PRO A 234 -0.16 -5.82 -7.92
N GLU A 235 -0.33 -5.34 -9.16
CA GLU A 235 -0.43 -6.17 -10.36
C GLU A 235 0.93 -6.80 -10.71
N ILE A 236 2.02 -6.05 -10.56
CA ILE A 236 3.39 -6.53 -10.78
C ILE A 236 3.73 -7.59 -9.73
N TRP A 237 3.40 -7.35 -8.46
CA TRP A 237 3.60 -8.30 -7.38
C TRP A 237 2.84 -9.61 -7.62
N ALA A 238 1.57 -9.54 -7.99
CA ALA A 238 0.76 -10.71 -8.32
C ALA A 238 1.27 -11.46 -9.56
N ALA A 239 1.62 -10.74 -10.63
CA ALA A 239 2.08 -11.34 -11.89
C ALA A 239 3.47 -11.97 -11.77
N SER A 240 4.32 -11.49 -10.85
CA SER A 240 5.68 -11.99 -10.67
C SER A 240 5.77 -13.36 -9.98
N VAL A 241 4.69 -13.86 -9.38
CA VAL A 241 4.62 -15.23 -8.81
C VAL A 241 5.01 -16.31 -9.81
N ALA A 242 4.62 -16.13 -11.10
CA ALA A 242 4.95 -17.08 -12.15
C ALA A 242 6.37 -16.87 -12.74
N ALA A 243 7.00 -15.76 -12.44
CA ALA A 243 8.29 -15.35 -13.02
C ALA A 243 9.49 -15.64 -12.13
N ALA A 244 9.31 -15.76 -10.83
CA ALA A 244 10.39 -16.00 -9.88
C ALA A 244 9.94 -16.94 -8.75
N ASP A 245 10.87 -17.73 -8.24
CA ASP A 245 10.61 -18.60 -7.11
C ASP A 245 10.50 -17.82 -5.81
N THR A 246 11.29 -16.76 -5.66
CA THR A 246 11.27 -15.84 -4.52
C THR A 246 11.24 -14.40 -5.00
N ARG A 247 10.48 -13.55 -4.32
CA ARG A 247 10.40 -12.11 -4.59
C ARG A 247 10.91 -11.33 -3.38
N ILE A 248 11.77 -10.34 -3.64
CA ILE A 248 12.35 -9.49 -2.60
C ILE A 248 12.05 -8.05 -2.97
N ALA A 249 11.13 -7.42 -2.24
CA ALA A 249 10.74 -6.03 -2.46
C ALA A 249 11.34 -5.12 -1.39
N VAL A 250 12.17 -4.18 -1.83
CA VAL A 250 12.84 -3.19 -0.97
C VAL A 250 12.37 -1.80 -1.36
N SER A 251 11.86 -1.01 -0.42
CA SER A 251 11.44 0.37 -0.72
C SER A 251 11.38 1.27 0.51
N SER A 252 11.55 2.58 0.29
CA SER A 252 10.99 3.57 1.20
C SER A 252 9.46 3.56 1.10
N VAL A 253 8.76 4.05 2.12
CA VAL A 253 7.31 4.22 2.11
C VAL A 253 7.00 5.66 1.73
N GLY A 254 6.21 5.91 0.72
CA GLY A 254 5.91 7.28 0.27
C GLY A 254 5.99 7.45 -1.24
N GLY A 255 6.14 6.33 -1.95
CA GLY A 255 5.98 6.25 -3.39
C GLY A 255 4.51 6.33 -3.83
N ASN A 256 4.22 5.92 -5.05
CA ASN A 256 2.88 5.98 -5.63
C ASN A 256 1.89 5.02 -4.95
N ASN A 257 2.40 3.94 -4.36
CA ASN A 257 1.61 2.88 -3.75
C ASN A 257 1.88 2.70 -2.25
N GLY A 258 2.30 3.78 -1.55
CA GLY A 258 2.64 3.74 -0.13
C GLY A 258 1.71 2.92 0.76
N PRO A 259 0.37 3.09 0.68
CA PRO A 259 -0.56 2.28 1.46
C PRO A 259 -0.54 0.79 1.09
N THR A 260 -0.37 0.43 -0.19
CA THR A 260 -0.33 -0.97 -0.64
C THR A 260 0.98 -1.64 -0.21
N PHE A 261 2.11 -0.99 -0.41
CA PHE A 261 3.40 -1.49 0.07
C PHE A 261 3.41 -1.59 1.60
N TYR A 262 2.84 -0.61 2.30
CA TYR A 262 2.65 -0.63 3.75
C TYR A 262 1.82 -1.84 4.20
N ARG A 263 0.73 -2.15 3.52
CA ARG A 263 -0.11 -3.31 3.83
C ARG A 263 0.69 -4.62 3.76
N LEU A 264 1.49 -4.79 2.72
CA LEU A 264 2.36 -5.96 2.57
C LEU A 264 3.48 -5.99 3.62
N SER A 265 4.02 -4.83 4.02
CA SER A 265 5.26 -4.73 4.78
C SER A 265 5.06 -4.55 6.28
N LEU A 266 3.98 -3.91 6.73
CA LEU A 266 3.80 -3.51 8.14
C LEU A 266 2.39 -3.83 8.70
N SER A 267 1.41 -4.18 7.85
CA SER A 267 0.06 -4.52 8.31
C SER A 267 -0.07 -6.01 8.61
N ASP A 268 -0.73 -6.34 9.71
CA ASP A 268 -1.06 -7.73 10.09
C ASP A 268 -2.40 -8.20 9.53
N GLU A 269 -2.99 -7.44 8.60
CA GLU A 269 -4.33 -7.69 8.05
C GLU A 269 -4.38 -8.82 7.00
N LEU A 270 -3.22 -9.22 6.44
CA LEU A 270 -3.15 -10.33 5.50
C LEU A 270 -3.30 -11.68 6.23
N PRO A 271 -3.99 -12.67 5.62
CA PRO A 271 -3.99 -14.02 6.13
C PRO A 271 -2.56 -14.55 6.30
N PRO A 272 -2.24 -15.32 7.36
CA PRO A 272 -0.87 -15.80 7.62
C PRO A 272 -0.22 -16.52 6.43
N ALA A 273 -1.01 -17.25 5.62
CA ALA A 273 -0.52 -17.94 4.44
C ALA A 273 -0.12 -17.02 3.28
N GLU A 274 -0.59 -15.77 3.28
CA GLU A 274 -0.32 -14.77 2.25
C GLU A 274 0.70 -13.73 2.70
N GLN A 275 1.11 -13.78 3.98
CA GLN A 275 2.07 -12.82 4.52
C GLN A 275 3.47 -13.14 4.02
N PRO A 276 4.16 -12.18 3.37
CA PRO A 276 5.59 -12.31 3.08
C PRO A 276 6.39 -12.22 4.39
N MET A 277 7.61 -12.72 4.40
CA MET A 277 8.56 -12.39 5.45
C MET A 277 8.80 -10.88 5.45
N ARG A 278 8.92 -10.26 6.62
CA ARG A 278 9.03 -8.80 6.79
C ARG A 278 10.26 -8.44 7.59
N LEU A 279 10.98 -7.45 7.12
CA LEU A 279 12.10 -6.86 7.85
C LEU A 279 12.14 -5.35 7.61
N ASP A 280 11.92 -4.54 8.63
CA ASP A 280 12.06 -3.09 8.52
C ASP A 280 13.50 -2.62 8.82
N ILE A 281 13.97 -1.61 8.09
CA ILE A 281 15.26 -0.95 8.38
C ILE A 281 15.03 0.53 8.60
N ARG A 282 15.02 0.92 9.86
CA ARG A 282 14.75 2.29 10.27
C ARG A 282 16.02 3.11 10.40
N TRP A 283 15.91 4.45 10.34
CA TRP A 283 17.05 5.35 10.38
C TRP A 283 17.94 5.15 11.61
N TRP A 284 17.37 4.85 12.76
CA TRP A 284 18.13 4.64 14.01
C TRP A 284 18.92 3.33 14.06
N HIS A 285 18.62 2.36 13.20
CA HIS A 285 19.43 1.14 13.07
C HIS A 285 20.80 1.43 12.45
N HIS A 286 20.93 2.55 11.71
CA HIS A 286 22.20 2.91 11.06
C HIS A 286 23.16 3.56 12.06
N PRO A 287 24.37 3.01 12.28
CA PRO A 287 25.28 3.44 13.35
C PRO A 287 25.85 4.86 13.18
N LEU A 288 25.69 5.48 12.02
CA LEU A 288 26.12 6.85 11.76
C LEU A 288 24.97 7.87 11.77
N HIS A 289 23.74 7.41 11.96
CA HIS A 289 22.57 8.28 12.05
C HIS A 289 22.29 8.60 13.53
N ASP A 290 22.86 9.71 14.01
CA ASP A 290 22.63 10.25 15.36
C ASP A 290 21.55 11.35 15.37
N ASP A 291 21.33 11.96 16.52
CA ASP A 291 20.39 13.06 16.64
C ASP A 291 20.80 14.26 15.77
N ALA A 292 22.11 14.52 15.69
CA ALA A 292 22.61 15.57 14.81
C ALA A 292 22.34 15.26 13.33
N TRP A 293 22.48 14.00 12.92
CA TRP A 293 22.09 13.57 11.58
C TRP A 293 20.58 13.73 11.37
N PHE A 294 19.78 13.31 12.35
CA PHE A 294 18.32 13.37 12.29
C PHE A 294 17.81 14.81 12.13
N GLU A 295 18.27 15.73 12.98
CA GLU A 295 17.89 17.14 12.90
C GLU A 295 18.39 17.80 11.61
N ASN A 296 19.58 17.44 11.13
CA ASN A 296 20.08 17.91 9.85
C ASN A 296 19.23 17.40 8.68
N GLU A 297 18.86 16.11 8.66
CA GLU A 297 17.96 15.59 7.60
C GLU A 297 16.59 16.27 7.65
N LYS A 298 16.01 16.46 8.82
CA LYS A 298 14.74 17.17 8.99
C LYS A 298 14.76 18.59 8.41
N THR A 299 15.87 19.31 8.56
CA THR A 299 16.05 20.64 7.97
C THR A 299 16.32 20.61 6.46
N ARG A 300 16.88 19.51 5.93
CA ARG A 300 17.17 19.35 4.49
C ARG A 300 15.94 19.06 3.66
N TYR A 301 14.89 18.50 4.28
CA TYR A 301 13.64 18.25 3.59
C TYR A 301 12.76 19.52 3.61
N PRO A 302 12.57 20.22 2.48
CA PRO A 302 11.71 21.41 2.42
C PRO A 302 10.24 21.05 2.66
N ASN A 303 9.88 19.77 2.46
CA ASN A 303 8.55 19.24 2.69
C ASN A 303 8.58 18.26 3.85
N THR A 304 7.92 18.61 4.96
CA THR A 304 7.77 17.76 6.14
C THR A 304 7.12 16.41 5.81
N ALA A 305 6.23 16.37 4.83
CA ALA A 305 5.59 15.14 4.40
C ALA A 305 6.60 14.14 3.82
N LYS A 306 7.51 14.59 2.95
CA LYS A 306 8.59 13.72 2.42
C LYS A 306 9.53 13.23 3.53
N PHE A 307 9.83 14.07 4.52
CA PHE A 307 10.60 13.62 5.68
C PHE A 307 9.87 12.50 6.45
N LYS A 308 8.58 12.67 6.69
CA LYS A 308 7.75 11.65 7.36
C LYS A 308 7.75 10.33 6.60
N THR A 309 7.55 10.35 5.29
CA THR A 309 7.50 9.14 4.47
C THR A 309 8.87 8.49 4.28
N GLU A 310 9.88 9.25 3.86
CA GLU A 310 11.18 8.69 3.48
C GLU A 310 12.10 8.37 4.66
N VAL A 311 12.03 9.16 5.75
CA VAL A 311 12.90 8.99 6.92
C VAL A 311 12.18 8.29 8.06
N LEU A 312 10.97 8.75 8.43
CA LEU A 312 10.21 8.17 9.53
C LEU A 312 9.45 6.91 9.15
N MET A 313 9.36 6.60 7.86
CA MET A 313 8.59 5.46 7.33
C MET A 313 7.10 5.55 7.71
N ASP A 314 6.53 6.75 7.68
CA ASP A 314 5.09 6.99 7.83
C ASP A 314 4.45 7.04 6.42
N PRO A 315 3.76 6.01 5.96
CA PRO A 315 3.18 5.96 4.61
C PRO A 315 2.07 6.99 4.40
N PHE A 316 1.55 7.52 5.49
CA PHE A 316 0.51 8.55 5.50
C PHE A 316 1.05 9.95 5.84
N GLY A 317 2.36 10.10 5.88
CA GLY A 317 3.02 11.36 6.26
C GLY A 317 2.69 12.52 5.34
N ASP A 318 2.37 12.27 4.06
CA ASP A 318 1.89 13.28 3.11
C ASP A 318 0.35 13.29 3.07
N GLU A 319 -0.26 13.98 4.03
CA GLU A 319 -1.71 14.11 4.11
C GLU A 319 -2.33 14.77 2.87
N SER A 320 -1.56 15.56 2.12
CA SER A 320 -2.05 16.23 0.92
C SER A 320 -2.34 15.29 -0.25
N ARG A 321 -1.82 14.08 -0.21
CA ARG A 321 -2.08 13.02 -1.21
C ARG A 321 -3.46 12.39 -1.02
N PHE A 322 -3.99 12.38 0.19
CA PHE A 322 -5.21 11.66 0.54
C PHE A 322 -6.42 12.58 0.47
N VAL A 323 -7.52 12.05 -0.03
CA VAL A 323 -8.80 12.76 -0.09
C VAL A 323 -9.39 12.90 1.31
N TYR A 324 -9.22 11.87 2.16
CA TYR A 324 -9.80 11.82 3.52
C TYR A 324 -8.74 11.55 4.60
N PRO A 325 -7.76 12.43 4.81
CA PRO A 325 -6.69 12.21 5.78
C PRO A 325 -7.20 11.98 7.21
N GLN A 326 -8.39 12.49 7.56
CA GLN A 326 -9.01 12.31 8.88
C GLN A 326 -9.43 10.85 9.14
N ALA A 327 -9.63 10.03 8.10
CA ALA A 327 -9.97 8.61 8.24
C ALA A 327 -8.86 7.80 8.96
N ARG A 328 -7.62 8.30 8.96
CA ARG A 328 -6.48 7.69 9.69
C ARG A 328 -6.71 7.56 11.19
N HIS A 329 -7.47 8.48 11.77
CA HIS A 329 -7.76 8.52 13.21
C HIS A 329 -9.02 7.75 13.59
N LYS A 330 -9.67 7.11 12.61
CA LYS A 330 -10.83 6.25 12.85
C LYS A 330 -10.38 4.81 13.09
N SER A 331 -11.16 4.09 13.89
CA SER A 331 -10.97 2.67 14.18
C SER A 331 -12.30 1.94 14.14
N MET A 332 -12.25 0.63 13.98
CA MET A 332 -13.43 -0.21 14.17
C MET A 332 -13.80 -0.28 15.65
N SER A 333 -15.09 -0.49 15.93
CA SER A 333 -15.61 -0.60 17.28
C SER A 333 -16.59 -1.76 17.39
N VAL A 334 -16.41 -2.59 18.40
CA VAL A 334 -17.34 -3.66 18.77
C VAL A 334 -18.67 -3.14 19.33
N ASP A 335 -18.69 -1.88 19.77
CA ASP A 335 -19.89 -1.23 20.29
C ASP A 335 -20.84 -0.75 19.19
N VAL A 336 -20.39 -0.77 17.93
CA VAL A 336 -21.22 -0.42 16.77
C VAL A 336 -21.95 -1.66 16.29
N ALA A 337 -23.24 -1.72 16.58
CA ALA A 337 -24.11 -2.84 16.21
C ALA A 337 -25.36 -2.35 15.49
N TYR A 338 -25.94 -3.21 14.65
CA TYR A 338 -27.21 -2.92 13.97
C TYR A 338 -28.34 -2.68 14.96
N ASN A 339 -29.03 -1.55 14.82
CA ASN A 339 -30.22 -1.22 15.55
C ASN A 339 -31.41 -1.01 14.61
N ARG A 340 -32.39 -1.92 14.65
CA ARG A 340 -33.56 -1.90 13.76
C ARG A 340 -34.47 -0.65 13.92
N LEU A 341 -34.38 0.03 15.06
CA LEU A 341 -35.21 1.22 15.35
C LEU A 341 -34.60 2.51 14.80
N TRP A 342 -33.34 2.45 14.38
CA TRP A 342 -32.66 3.61 13.85
C TRP A 342 -32.87 3.74 12.33
N PRO A 343 -32.82 4.96 11.78
CA PRO A 343 -32.87 5.17 10.34
C PRO A 343 -31.78 4.40 9.61
N GLN A 344 -32.17 3.61 8.60
CA GLN A 344 -31.30 2.74 7.81
C GLN A 344 -31.07 3.31 6.43
N TYR A 345 -29.82 3.27 5.97
CA TYR A 345 -29.40 3.77 4.67
C TYR A 345 -28.55 2.75 3.93
N THR A 346 -28.74 2.67 2.63
CA THR A 346 -27.84 1.93 1.72
C THR A 346 -27.44 2.87 0.62
N ALA A 347 -26.14 3.02 0.41
CA ALA A 347 -25.59 3.81 -0.67
C ALA A 347 -24.95 2.91 -1.73
N ILE A 348 -25.19 3.19 -2.99
CA ILE A 348 -24.81 2.35 -4.13
C ILE A 348 -24.06 3.19 -5.14
N ASP A 349 -22.85 2.76 -5.49
CA ASP A 349 -22.13 3.20 -6.67
C ASP A 349 -22.22 2.10 -7.73
N PRO A 350 -23.09 2.24 -8.75
CA PRO A 350 -23.30 1.19 -9.73
C PRO A 350 -22.13 1.10 -10.71
N GLY A 351 -21.55 -0.10 -10.86
CA GLY A 351 -20.58 -0.45 -11.87
C GLY A 351 -21.03 -1.71 -12.60
N PHE A 352 -20.80 -1.77 -13.93
CA PHE A 352 -21.07 -2.97 -14.73
C PHE A 352 -19.77 -3.64 -15.18
N SER A 353 -18.89 -2.91 -15.85
CA SER A 353 -17.54 -3.36 -16.23
C SER A 353 -16.54 -3.23 -15.10
N ASP A 354 -16.81 -2.32 -14.19
CA ASP A 354 -16.10 -2.01 -12.95
C ASP A 354 -16.85 -2.55 -11.73
N ASP A 355 -16.26 -2.34 -10.55
CA ASP A 355 -16.87 -2.72 -9.29
C ASP A 355 -18.17 -1.96 -9.03
N CYS A 356 -19.17 -2.64 -8.49
CA CYS A 356 -20.33 -2.03 -7.85
C CYS A 356 -20.08 -1.96 -6.35
N GLY A 357 -19.96 -0.76 -5.80
CA GLY A 357 -19.76 -0.52 -4.37
C GLY A 357 -21.08 -0.28 -3.64
N ILE A 358 -21.35 -1.03 -2.59
CA ILE A 358 -22.56 -0.91 -1.76
C ILE A 358 -22.15 -0.79 -0.30
N VAL A 359 -22.59 0.29 0.37
CA VAL A 359 -22.29 0.55 1.78
C VAL A 359 -23.60 0.59 2.60
N PHE A 360 -23.60 -0.11 3.72
CA PHE A 360 -24.73 -0.20 4.65
C PHE A 360 -24.50 0.65 5.88
N LEU A 361 -25.39 1.62 6.11
CA LEU A 361 -25.25 2.60 7.19
C LEU A 361 -26.53 2.69 8.02
N GLN A 362 -26.38 3.21 9.24
CA GLN A 362 -27.48 3.66 10.09
C GLN A 362 -27.11 4.99 10.76
N GLU A 363 -28.12 5.74 11.19
CA GLU A 363 -27.91 6.96 11.98
C GLU A 363 -28.45 6.78 13.39
N ASP A 364 -27.66 7.12 14.39
CA ASP A 364 -28.09 7.28 15.77
C ASP A 364 -28.90 8.59 15.88
N PRO A 365 -30.21 8.52 16.11
CA PRO A 365 -31.06 9.72 16.18
C PRO A 365 -30.82 10.56 17.43
N VAL A 366 -30.16 10.03 18.45
CA VAL A 366 -29.91 10.71 19.73
C VAL A 366 -28.57 11.44 19.69
N ASN A 367 -27.51 10.72 19.34
CA ASN A 367 -26.14 11.25 19.39
C ASN A 367 -25.67 11.79 18.03
N GLY A 368 -26.39 11.52 16.96
CA GLY A 368 -26.05 11.96 15.62
C GLY A 368 -24.88 11.21 14.97
N TRP A 369 -24.47 10.06 15.55
CA TRP A 369 -23.46 9.19 14.95
C TRP A 369 -23.97 8.57 13.66
N VAL A 370 -23.05 8.28 12.76
CA VAL A 370 -23.29 7.57 11.51
C VAL A 370 -22.46 6.30 11.54
N ASP A 371 -23.13 5.17 11.63
CA ASP A 371 -22.48 3.87 11.72
C ASP A 371 -22.39 3.22 10.35
N VAL A 372 -21.20 2.90 9.91
CA VAL A 372 -20.93 2.01 8.79
C VAL A 372 -21.00 0.59 9.33
N LEU A 373 -22.05 -0.14 8.93
CA LEU A 373 -22.34 -1.47 9.47
C LEU A 373 -21.62 -2.58 8.72
N ASP A 374 -21.59 -2.49 7.39
CA ASP A 374 -20.94 -3.45 6.50
C ASP A 374 -20.89 -2.87 5.09
N ALA A 375 -20.26 -3.57 4.14
CA ALA A 375 -20.25 -3.22 2.72
C ALA A 375 -20.22 -4.48 1.84
N TYR A 376 -20.55 -4.30 0.58
CA TYR A 376 -20.42 -5.32 -0.45
C TYR A 376 -19.84 -4.71 -1.72
N VAL A 377 -18.86 -5.37 -2.31
CA VAL A 377 -18.23 -4.95 -3.57
C VAL A 377 -18.09 -6.17 -4.47
N ASN A 378 -18.50 -6.04 -5.72
CA ASN A 378 -18.29 -7.06 -6.75
C ASN A 378 -18.34 -6.41 -8.14
N ALA A 379 -17.73 -7.05 -9.14
CA ALA A 379 -17.69 -6.61 -10.52
C ALA A 379 -18.43 -7.55 -11.46
N ARG A 380 -18.81 -7.05 -12.64
CA ARG A 380 -19.34 -7.84 -13.76
C ARG A 380 -20.59 -8.65 -13.43
N LYS A 381 -21.42 -8.15 -12.51
CA LYS A 381 -22.70 -8.77 -12.17
C LYS A 381 -23.86 -7.88 -12.63
N PRO A 382 -24.98 -8.47 -13.07
CA PRO A 382 -26.15 -7.68 -13.48
C PRO A 382 -26.86 -7.05 -12.30
N ALA A 383 -27.66 -6.01 -12.53
CA ALA A 383 -28.43 -5.32 -11.49
C ALA A 383 -29.35 -6.27 -10.68
N ASP A 384 -29.90 -7.28 -11.33
CA ASP A 384 -30.74 -8.30 -10.66
C ASP A 384 -29.96 -9.09 -9.60
N TYR A 385 -28.66 -9.35 -9.82
CA TYR A 385 -27.78 -9.97 -8.83
C TYR A 385 -27.72 -9.15 -7.54
N TYR A 386 -27.43 -7.86 -7.68
CA TYR A 386 -27.35 -6.95 -6.52
C TYR A 386 -28.72 -6.74 -5.87
N GLY A 387 -29.79 -6.70 -6.67
CA GLY A 387 -31.16 -6.60 -6.18
C GLY A 387 -31.57 -7.76 -5.28
N SER A 388 -31.21 -8.98 -5.68
CA SER A 388 -31.50 -10.19 -4.89
C SER A 388 -30.70 -10.21 -3.56
N ILE A 389 -29.44 -9.76 -3.57
CA ILE A 389 -28.62 -9.62 -2.35
C ILE A 389 -29.24 -8.59 -1.40
N LEU A 390 -29.58 -7.41 -1.90
CA LEU A 390 -30.13 -6.31 -1.12
C LEU A 390 -31.50 -6.65 -0.50
N ALA A 391 -32.30 -7.44 -1.21
CA ALA A 391 -33.56 -7.97 -0.69
C ALA A 391 -33.37 -9.17 0.23
N GLY A 392 -32.17 -9.77 0.26
CA GLY A 392 -31.88 -10.97 1.03
C GLY A 392 -32.59 -12.22 0.52
N THR A 393 -32.94 -12.27 -0.77
CA THR A 393 -33.70 -13.35 -1.39
C THR A 393 -32.91 -13.94 -2.55
N PRO A 394 -32.14 -15.02 -2.34
CA PRO A 394 -31.38 -15.65 -3.42
C PRO A 394 -32.30 -16.19 -4.51
N GLU A 395 -31.95 -15.93 -5.76
CA GLU A 395 -32.64 -16.46 -6.94
C GLU A 395 -31.97 -17.74 -7.43
N SER A 396 -32.77 -18.76 -7.76
CA SER A 396 -32.33 -20.02 -8.38
C SER A 396 -32.52 -19.99 -9.88
N GLY A 397 -31.72 -20.76 -10.61
CA GLY A 397 -31.84 -20.90 -12.09
C GLY A 397 -31.33 -19.69 -12.87
N ARG A 398 -30.39 -18.95 -12.31
CA ARG A 398 -29.68 -17.83 -12.95
C ARG A 398 -28.28 -18.24 -13.39
N ASP A 399 -27.71 -17.51 -14.33
CA ASP A 399 -26.36 -17.72 -14.87
C ASP A 399 -25.25 -17.17 -13.96
N TRP A 400 -25.52 -16.98 -12.65
CA TRP A 400 -24.56 -16.51 -11.66
C TRP A 400 -24.64 -17.29 -10.36
N GLU A 401 -23.49 -17.38 -9.67
CA GLU A 401 -23.38 -17.89 -8.32
C GLU A 401 -23.12 -16.72 -7.34
N TYR A 402 -23.64 -16.83 -6.13
CA TYR A 402 -23.37 -15.88 -5.05
C TYR A 402 -22.06 -16.25 -4.38
N ASP A 403 -21.22 -15.25 -4.17
CA ASP A 403 -19.99 -15.41 -3.39
C ASP A 403 -20.27 -15.53 -1.88
N THR A 404 -19.22 -15.82 -1.14
CA THR A 404 -19.29 -16.03 0.31
C THR A 404 -19.81 -14.80 1.05
N ASP A 405 -19.42 -13.60 0.61
CA ASP A 405 -19.86 -12.36 1.24
C ASP A 405 -21.33 -12.06 0.96
N ALA A 406 -21.80 -12.28 -0.26
CA ALA A 406 -23.23 -12.19 -0.58
C ALA A 406 -24.06 -13.13 0.31
N LEU A 407 -23.64 -14.39 0.41
CA LEU A 407 -24.34 -15.40 1.22
C LEU A 407 -24.31 -15.05 2.73
N ARG A 408 -23.22 -14.48 3.21
CA ARG A 408 -23.09 -14.00 4.59
C ARG A 408 -24.05 -12.84 4.89
N LEU A 409 -24.20 -11.91 3.95
CA LEU A 409 -24.96 -10.69 4.13
C LEU A 409 -26.49 -10.88 3.96
N MET A 410 -26.91 -11.76 3.05
CA MET A 410 -28.34 -11.91 2.69
C MET A 410 -29.29 -12.12 3.86
N PRO A 411 -29.04 -12.99 4.86
CA PRO A 411 -29.98 -13.19 5.97
C PRO A 411 -30.21 -11.91 6.78
N TRP A 412 -29.15 -11.14 7.00
CA TRP A 412 -29.22 -9.86 7.70
C TRP A 412 -29.90 -8.78 6.85
N LEU A 413 -29.60 -8.72 5.56
CA LEU A 413 -30.19 -7.77 4.62
C LEU A 413 -31.68 -7.99 4.45
N GLN A 414 -32.17 -9.24 4.47
CA GLN A 414 -33.60 -9.56 4.46
C GLN A 414 -34.33 -8.92 5.65
N VAL A 415 -33.80 -9.09 6.85
CA VAL A 415 -34.36 -8.47 8.06
C VAL A 415 -34.32 -6.95 7.94
N ARG A 416 -33.21 -6.39 7.51
CA ARG A 416 -33.00 -4.96 7.35
C ARG A 416 -33.96 -4.35 6.33
N HIS A 417 -34.12 -5.01 5.18
CA HIS A 417 -35.04 -4.56 4.12
C HIS A 417 -36.49 -4.53 4.58
N ALA A 418 -36.91 -5.52 5.35
CA ALA A 418 -38.28 -5.58 5.90
C ALA A 418 -38.59 -4.43 6.87
N HIS A 419 -37.59 -3.83 7.53
CA HIS A 419 -37.76 -2.70 8.44
C HIS A 419 -37.75 -1.32 7.76
N GLY A 420 -37.51 -1.28 6.46
CA GLY A 420 -37.44 -0.06 5.65
C GLY A 420 -36.03 0.54 5.60
N VAL A 421 -35.55 0.71 4.41
CA VAL A 421 -34.23 1.25 4.09
C VAL A 421 -34.35 2.40 3.11
N THR A 422 -33.62 3.46 3.34
CA THR A 422 -33.47 4.55 2.36
C THR A 422 -32.26 4.26 1.47
N PHE A 423 -32.48 4.22 0.16
CA PHE A 423 -31.44 3.95 -0.83
C PHE A 423 -30.98 5.24 -1.51
N TYR A 424 -29.68 5.48 -1.52
CA TYR A 424 -29.01 6.55 -2.25
C TYR A 424 -28.09 5.97 -3.31
N GLY A 425 -27.78 6.73 -4.34
CA GLY A 425 -26.83 6.30 -5.36
C GLY A 425 -26.51 7.39 -6.36
N ASP A 426 -25.63 7.05 -7.30
CA ASP A 426 -25.26 7.95 -8.37
C ASP A 426 -26.43 8.22 -9.33
N MET A 427 -26.46 9.43 -9.86
CA MET A 427 -27.44 9.80 -10.87
C MET A 427 -27.27 9.02 -12.19
N TYR A 428 -26.07 8.56 -12.50
CA TYR A 428 -25.82 7.73 -13.70
C TYR A 428 -26.54 6.39 -13.66
N GLY A 429 -26.79 5.81 -12.51
CA GLY A 429 -27.56 4.57 -12.36
C GLY A 429 -29.02 4.67 -12.84
N PHE A 430 -29.54 5.89 -13.12
CA PHE A 430 -30.83 6.13 -13.78
C PHE A 430 -30.73 6.20 -15.31
N ASN A 431 -29.54 6.21 -15.89
CA ASN A 431 -29.38 6.22 -17.32
C ASN A 431 -29.74 4.87 -17.92
N LYS A 432 -30.33 4.88 -19.10
CA LYS A 432 -30.67 3.65 -19.82
C LYS A 432 -29.40 2.95 -20.33
N GLU A 433 -29.34 1.66 -20.16
CA GLU A 433 -28.23 0.84 -20.62
C GLU A 433 -28.50 0.30 -22.05
N GLY A 434 -27.74 0.78 -23.02
CA GLY A 434 -27.75 0.28 -24.39
C GLY A 434 -29.12 0.34 -25.09
N ALA A 435 -29.49 -0.77 -25.78
CA ALA A 435 -30.76 -0.92 -26.49
C ALA A 435 -31.95 -1.24 -25.57
N THR A 436 -31.73 -1.49 -24.28
CA THR A 436 -32.80 -1.77 -23.32
C THR A 436 -33.40 -0.50 -22.76
N ALA A 437 -34.71 -0.50 -22.49
CA ALA A 437 -35.40 0.64 -21.86
C ALA A 437 -35.06 0.77 -20.36
N ASP A 438 -34.34 -0.22 -19.78
CA ASP A 438 -34.08 -0.35 -18.36
C ASP A 438 -32.76 0.33 -17.98
N SER A 439 -32.73 0.89 -16.77
CA SER A 439 -31.54 1.38 -16.10
C SER A 439 -31.18 0.45 -14.94
N PHE A 440 -29.96 0.56 -14.40
CA PHE A 440 -29.54 -0.21 -13.23
C PHE A 440 -30.60 -0.11 -12.10
N TYR A 441 -31.00 1.11 -11.73
CA TYR A 441 -31.97 1.30 -10.66
C TYR A 441 -33.42 0.91 -11.02
N SER A 442 -33.80 0.95 -12.29
CA SER A 442 -35.14 0.47 -12.68
C SER A 442 -35.28 -1.03 -12.47
N ARG A 443 -34.20 -1.79 -12.66
CA ARG A 443 -34.19 -3.24 -12.39
C ARG A 443 -34.28 -3.55 -10.91
N LEU A 444 -33.67 -2.73 -10.03
CA LEU A 444 -33.77 -2.91 -8.57
C LEU A 444 -35.21 -2.79 -8.04
N THR A 445 -36.10 -2.09 -8.76
CA THR A 445 -37.51 -1.96 -8.35
C THR A 445 -38.25 -3.28 -8.28
N LYS A 446 -37.82 -4.32 -9.02
CA LYS A 446 -38.36 -5.69 -8.94
C LYS A 446 -38.23 -6.30 -7.55
N TYR A 447 -37.24 -5.83 -6.79
CA TYR A 447 -36.90 -6.26 -5.43
C TYR A 447 -37.43 -5.30 -4.36
N ASN A 448 -38.36 -4.40 -4.71
CA ASN A 448 -38.87 -3.33 -3.85
C ASN A 448 -37.78 -2.36 -3.36
N ILE A 449 -36.74 -2.17 -4.18
CA ILE A 449 -35.62 -1.25 -3.90
C ILE A 449 -35.81 -0.02 -4.78
N TYR A 450 -36.04 1.11 -4.12
CA TYR A 450 -36.29 2.40 -4.77
C TYR A 450 -35.19 3.38 -4.38
N VAL A 451 -34.23 3.59 -5.27
CA VAL A 451 -33.17 4.58 -5.07
C VAL A 451 -33.80 5.98 -5.16
N ARG A 452 -33.55 6.80 -4.15
CA ARG A 452 -34.15 8.14 -4.08
C ARG A 452 -33.69 8.98 -5.27
N ARG A 453 -34.68 9.48 -6.01
CA ARG A 453 -34.50 10.46 -7.08
C ARG A 453 -35.05 11.78 -6.58
N ASP A 454 -34.20 12.78 -6.44
CA ASP A 454 -34.67 14.11 -6.09
C ASP A 454 -35.62 14.67 -7.12
N ARG A 455 -36.84 14.94 -6.70
CA ARG A 455 -37.90 15.53 -7.51
C ARG A 455 -38.05 17.04 -7.31
N LEU A 456 -37.05 17.74 -6.84
CA LEU A 456 -37.23 19.16 -6.54
C LEU A 456 -37.22 19.99 -7.82
N LYS A 457 -38.34 20.68 -8.04
CA LYS A 457 -38.62 21.49 -9.25
C LYS A 457 -38.09 22.92 -9.19
N ASP A 458 -37.46 23.33 -8.08
CA ASP A 458 -36.96 24.69 -7.96
C ASP A 458 -35.47 24.83 -8.32
N GLY A 459 -35.11 25.89 -8.98
CA GLY A 459 -33.77 26.12 -9.55
C GLY A 459 -32.63 26.15 -8.55
N THR A 460 -32.89 26.37 -7.25
CA THR A 460 -31.88 26.37 -6.18
C THR A 460 -31.31 25.00 -5.91
N LEU A 461 -32.08 23.96 -6.13
CA LEU A 461 -31.61 22.58 -6.00
C LEU A 461 -30.84 22.08 -7.23
N ALA A 462 -31.15 22.58 -8.41
CA ALA A 462 -30.38 22.26 -9.63
C ALA A 462 -28.93 22.74 -9.52
N GLN A 463 -28.67 23.92 -8.97
CA GLN A 463 -27.32 24.44 -8.77
C GLN A 463 -26.54 23.67 -7.72
N ARG A 464 -27.16 23.34 -6.58
CA ARG A 464 -26.56 22.46 -5.54
C ARG A 464 -26.32 21.03 -6.03
N ARG A 465 -27.13 20.53 -6.98
CA ARG A 465 -26.88 19.24 -7.65
C ARG A 465 -25.64 19.26 -8.53
N LEU A 466 -25.38 20.39 -9.19
CA LEU A 466 -24.16 20.56 -10.00
C LEU A 466 -22.93 20.62 -9.11
N GLU A 467 -22.99 21.34 -7.99
CA GLU A 467 -21.93 21.39 -6.97
C GLU A 467 -21.69 20.02 -6.31
N ALA A 468 -22.75 19.28 -5.99
CA ALA A 468 -22.67 17.94 -5.43
C ALA A 468 -22.15 16.88 -6.43
N ARG A 469 -22.19 17.13 -7.74
CA ARG A 469 -21.63 16.26 -8.78
C ARG A 469 -20.13 16.45 -8.96
N THR A 470 -19.56 17.53 -8.50
CA THR A 470 -18.13 17.77 -8.56
C THR A 470 -17.42 16.98 -7.45
N PHE A 471 -16.21 16.50 -7.70
CA PHE A 471 -15.41 15.88 -6.65
C PHE A 471 -15.27 16.76 -5.41
N PRO A 472 -14.97 18.07 -5.49
CA PRO A 472 -14.91 18.94 -4.32
C PRO A 472 -16.19 18.96 -3.49
N GLY A 473 -17.35 18.98 -4.12
CA GLY A 473 -18.65 18.98 -3.41
C GLY A 473 -18.90 17.66 -2.67
N ARG A 474 -18.57 16.53 -3.28
CA ARG A 474 -18.67 15.20 -2.66
C ARG A 474 -17.69 15.03 -1.50
N HIS A 475 -16.44 15.43 -1.71
CA HIS A 475 -15.40 15.40 -0.68
C HIS A 475 -15.78 16.25 0.53
N GLN A 476 -16.29 17.47 0.31
CA GLN A 476 -16.74 18.36 1.37
C GLN A 476 -17.86 17.72 2.22
N ALA A 477 -18.82 17.06 1.58
CA ALA A 477 -19.89 16.37 2.28
C ALA A 477 -19.39 15.23 3.18
N VAL A 478 -18.39 14.47 2.72
CA VAL A 478 -17.75 13.42 3.54
C VAL A 478 -16.93 14.03 4.68
N TRP A 479 -16.19 15.11 4.44
CA TRP A 479 -15.44 15.80 5.50
C TRP A 479 -16.38 16.28 6.61
N GLU A 480 -17.58 16.77 6.28
CA GLU A 480 -18.60 17.20 7.27
C GLU A 480 -19.17 16.02 8.07
N VAL A 481 -19.27 14.84 7.50
CA VAL A 481 -19.79 13.65 8.19
C VAL A 481 -18.69 12.86 8.89
N MET A 482 -17.43 12.97 8.46
CA MET A 482 -16.29 12.20 8.95
C MET A 482 -16.15 12.19 10.49
N PRO A 483 -16.29 13.30 11.22
CA PRO A 483 -16.17 13.27 12.68
C PRO A 483 -17.19 12.34 13.35
N ARG A 484 -18.35 12.15 12.73
CA ARG A 484 -19.47 11.35 13.23
C ARG A 484 -19.49 9.90 12.72
N LEU A 485 -18.62 9.56 11.74
CA LEU A 485 -18.51 8.19 11.24
C LEU A 485 -17.93 7.27 12.30
N ARG A 486 -18.60 6.13 12.49
CA ARG A 486 -18.11 5.00 13.29
C ARG A 486 -18.19 3.73 12.43
N PHE A 487 -17.35 2.77 12.69
CA PHE A 487 -17.24 1.55 11.87
C PHE A 487 -17.47 0.32 12.74
N ALA A 488 -18.39 -0.53 12.34
CA ALA A 488 -18.64 -1.81 13.00
C ALA A 488 -17.47 -2.77 12.82
N ASN A 489 -17.35 -3.74 13.71
CA ASN A 489 -16.33 -4.78 13.60
C ASN A 489 -16.77 -5.89 12.61
N THR A 490 -16.89 -5.53 11.33
CA THR A 490 -17.27 -6.41 10.23
C THR A 490 -16.27 -6.30 9.07
N PRO A 491 -16.13 -7.34 8.22
CA PRO A 491 -15.21 -7.28 7.09
C PRO A 491 -15.48 -6.13 6.13
N GLY A 492 -16.76 -5.87 5.80
CA GLY A 492 -17.11 -4.79 4.89
C GLY A 492 -16.92 -3.39 5.50
N ALA A 493 -17.17 -3.20 6.81
CA ALA A 493 -16.89 -1.94 7.46
C ALA A 493 -15.39 -1.65 7.55
N LEU A 494 -14.57 -2.69 7.78
CA LEU A 494 -13.10 -2.60 7.68
C LEU A 494 -12.68 -2.19 6.27
N PHE A 495 -13.24 -2.84 5.25
CA PHE A 495 -12.94 -2.50 3.85
C PHE A 495 -13.26 -1.04 3.52
N VAL A 496 -14.42 -0.51 3.98
CA VAL A 496 -14.77 0.92 3.83
C VAL A 496 -13.77 1.82 4.54
N LEU A 497 -13.37 1.48 5.77
CA LEU A 497 -12.42 2.27 6.55
C LEU A 497 -11.06 2.33 5.86
N GLU A 498 -10.56 1.19 5.39
CA GLU A 498 -9.30 1.12 4.65
C GLU A 498 -9.38 1.86 3.30
N ALA A 499 -10.49 1.73 2.58
CA ALA A 499 -10.71 2.48 1.35
C ALA A 499 -10.69 4.01 1.60
N LEU A 500 -11.35 4.50 2.64
CA LEU A 500 -11.32 5.92 3.02
C LEU A 500 -9.90 6.39 3.43
N ARG A 501 -9.14 5.55 4.13
CA ARG A 501 -7.75 5.85 4.52
C ARG A 501 -6.81 5.94 3.34
N GLN A 502 -7.03 5.11 2.31
CA GLN A 502 -6.15 4.94 1.18
C GLN A 502 -6.61 5.71 -0.07
N HIS A 503 -7.81 6.29 -0.06
CA HIS A 503 -8.31 7.07 -1.19
C HIS A 503 -7.46 8.31 -1.43
N GLN A 504 -6.79 8.36 -2.57
CA GLN A 504 -5.80 9.38 -2.88
C GLN A 504 -6.10 10.08 -4.20
N TYR A 505 -5.53 11.26 -4.36
CA TYR A 505 -5.57 11.97 -5.62
C TYR A 505 -4.61 11.34 -6.63
N ALA A 506 -5.01 11.33 -7.91
CA ALA A 506 -4.10 10.95 -8.99
C ALA A 506 -2.89 11.90 -9.02
N ASP A 507 -1.70 11.34 -9.16
CA ASP A 507 -0.47 12.12 -9.29
C ASP A 507 -0.42 12.75 -10.68
N HIS A 508 -0.30 14.06 -10.73
CA HIS A 508 -0.19 14.83 -11.96
C HIS A 508 1.23 15.34 -12.22
N GLY A 509 2.23 14.69 -11.60
CA GLY A 509 3.65 15.09 -11.68
C GLY A 509 3.94 16.38 -10.89
N ASP A 510 5.11 17.00 -11.13
CA ASP A 510 5.60 18.15 -10.37
C ASP A 510 4.80 19.46 -10.55
N ARG A 511 3.63 19.43 -11.18
CA ARG A 511 2.80 20.64 -11.37
C ARG A 511 1.86 20.79 -10.17
N PRO A 512 2.00 21.86 -9.38
CA PRO A 512 1.04 22.17 -8.34
C PRO A 512 -0.32 22.50 -8.97
N MET A 513 -1.30 21.61 -8.81
CA MET A 513 -2.69 21.87 -9.15
C MET A 513 -3.42 22.43 -7.95
N ALA A 514 -4.31 23.41 -8.16
CA ALA A 514 -5.23 23.84 -7.12
C ALA A 514 -6.05 22.63 -6.62
N SER A 515 -6.31 22.56 -5.32
CA SER A 515 -7.03 21.44 -4.68
C SER A 515 -8.36 21.11 -5.35
N GLU A 516 -9.03 22.13 -5.93
CA GLU A 516 -10.31 22.01 -6.63
C GLU A 516 -10.20 21.31 -8.00
N GLN A 517 -9.01 21.17 -8.56
CA GLN A 517 -8.77 20.55 -9.87
C GLN A 517 -8.24 19.11 -9.77
N ARG A 518 -7.87 18.68 -8.57
CA ARG A 518 -7.36 17.32 -8.34
C ARG A 518 -8.49 16.30 -8.46
N LYS A 519 -8.27 15.28 -9.27
CA LYS A 519 -9.17 14.13 -9.37
C LYS A 519 -8.63 13.00 -8.50
N PRO A 520 -9.50 12.25 -7.82
CA PRO A 520 -9.09 11.01 -7.18
C PRO A 520 -8.51 10.01 -8.18
N LEU A 521 -7.56 9.20 -7.71
CA LEU A 521 -7.09 8.04 -8.45
C LEU A 521 -8.24 7.04 -8.56
N HIS A 522 -8.44 6.49 -9.77
CA HIS A 522 -9.44 5.45 -9.97
C HIS A 522 -8.78 4.09 -9.73
N ASP A 523 -9.03 3.52 -8.56
CA ASP A 523 -8.49 2.26 -8.10
C ASP A 523 -9.55 1.48 -7.29
N TRP A 524 -9.14 0.43 -6.58
CA TRP A 524 -10.02 -0.42 -5.77
C TRP A 524 -10.80 0.34 -4.69
N THR A 525 -10.34 1.51 -4.25
CA THR A 525 -11.03 2.34 -3.25
C THR A 525 -12.23 3.08 -3.81
N SER A 526 -12.23 3.34 -5.12
CA SER A 526 -13.08 4.34 -5.77
C SER A 526 -14.57 4.09 -5.58
N HIS A 527 -15.03 2.87 -5.82
CA HIS A 527 -16.47 2.57 -5.84
C HIS A 527 -17.11 2.59 -4.46
N VAL A 528 -16.43 2.01 -3.46
CA VAL A 528 -16.96 2.01 -2.10
C VAL A 528 -16.89 3.40 -1.46
N VAL A 529 -15.85 4.16 -1.78
CA VAL A 529 -15.73 5.56 -1.34
C VAL A 529 -16.80 6.42 -2.01
N SER A 530 -17.03 6.27 -3.32
CA SER A 530 -18.12 6.95 -4.02
C SER A 530 -19.48 6.65 -3.40
N ALA A 531 -19.75 5.42 -2.97
CA ALA A 531 -20.98 5.10 -2.25
C ALA A 531 -21.11 5.91 -0.94
N VAL A 532 -20.03 6.03 -0.15
CA VAL A 532 -20.02 6.88 1.05
C VAL A 532 -20.26 8.35 0.68
N GLU A 533 -19.67 8.83 -0.40
CA GLU A 533 -19.88 10.19 -0.91
C GLU A 533 -21.34 10.45 -1.28
N TYR A 534 -22.00 9.50 -1.94
CA TYR A 534 -23.43 9.64 -2.29
C TYR A 534 -24.32 9.66 -1.05
N TYR A 535 -24.02 8.85 -0.03
CA TYR A 535 -24.68 8.96 1.25
C TYR A 535 -24.51 10.36 1.84
N ALA A 536 -23.27 10.82 1.96
CA ALA A 536 -22.94 12.09 2.61
C ALA A 536 -23.61 13.29 1.91
N VAL A 537 -23.54 13.36 0.59
CA VAL A 537 -24.16 14.43 -0.22
C VAL A 537 -25.67 14.45 -0.06
N ASN A 538 -26.34 13.30 -0.22
CA ASN A 538 -27.79 13.24 -0.13
C ASN A 538 -28.27 13.59 1.28
N ARG A 539 -27.57 13.13 2.29
CA ARG A 539 -27.92 13.36 3.69
C ARG A 539 -27.68 14.80 4.15
N SER A 540 -26.60 15.42 3.68
CA SER A 540 -26.32 16.85 3.90
C SER A 540 -27.41 17.73 3.30
N MET A 541 -27.88 17.42 2.09
CA MET A 541 -28.96 18.15 1.44
C MET A 541 -30.30 18.02 2.20
N GLU A 542 -30.67 16.82 2.66
CA GLU A 542 -31.90 16.62 3.42
C GLU A 542 -31.92 17.40 4.73
N ARG A 543 -30.83 17.42 5.47
CA ARG A 543 -30.70 18.18 6.73
C ARG A 543 -30.84 19.68 6.48
N ARG A 544 -30.17 20.24 5.48
CA ARG A 544 -30.28 21.67 5.14
C ARG A 544 -31.70 22.08 4.74
N ILE A 545 -32.42 21.21 4.05
CA ILE A 545 -33.82 21.44 3.69
C ILE A 545 -34.70 21.52 4.98
N HIS A 546 -34.53 20.54 5.88
CA HIS A 546 -35.26 20.49 7.13
C HIS A 546 -35.01 21.76 7.97
N ASP A 547 -33.75 22.17 8.13
CA ASP A 547 -33.41 23.37 8.91
C ASP A 547 -33.94 24.65 8.26
N THR A 548 -33.97 24.73 6.93
CA THR A 548 -34.53 25.86 6.20
C THR A 548 -36.04 25.96 6.38
N TYR A 549 -36.75 24.81 6.49
CA TYR A 549 -38.20 24.81 6.78
C TYR A 549 -38.49 25.20 8.23
N LEU A 550 -37.70 24.77 9.19
CA LEU A 550 -37.83 25.13 10.61
C LEU A 550 -37.49 26.61 10.87
N ALA A 551 -36.53 27.16 10.15
CA ALA A 551 -36.11 28.55 10.28
C ALA A 551 -37.05 29.58 9.61
N ARG A 552 -38.04 29.15 8.81
CA ARG A 552 -39.04 30.06 8.24
C ARG A 552 -40.05 30.48 9.27
N PRO A 553 -40.21 31.76 9.61
CA PRO A 553 -41.28 32.23 10.49
C PRO A 553 -42.63 31.83 9.89
N VAL A 554 -43.46 31.15 10.67
CA VAL A 554 -44.80 30.74 10.26
C VAL A 554 -45.61 32.00 9.98
N LYS A 555 -45.91 32.29 8.72
CA LYS A 555 -46.81 33.41 8.39
C LYS A 555 -48.20 33.09 8.95
N PRO A 556 -48.90 34.02 9.65
CA PRO A 556 -50.17 33.77 10.31
C PRO A 556 -51.32 33.30 9.39
N SER A 557 -51.19 33.37 8.09
CA SER A 557 -52.22 32.97 7.12
C SER A 557 -52.40 31.47 6.87
N ARG A 558 -51.65 30.58 7.58
CA ARG A 558 -51.73 29.12 7.41
C ARG A 558 -52.48 28.35 8.51
N LEU A 559 -53.25 29.01 9.35
CA LEU A 559 -54.15 28.37 10.30
C LEU A 559 -55.15 27.37 9.64
N LYS A 560 -55.38 27.44 8.34
CA LYS A 560 -56.18 26.48 7.58
C LYS A 560 -55.50 25.09 7.38
N GLN A 561 -54.19 25.00 7.51
CA GLN A 561 -53.46 23.71 7.36
C GLN A 561 -53.42 22.91 8.70
N VAL A 562 -53.48 23.57 9.85
CA VAL A 562 -53.55 22.92 11.15
C VAL A 562 -54.89 22.17 11.26
N LYS A 563 -55.99 22.69 10.71
CA LYS A 563 -57.28 21.98 10.65
C LYS A 563 -57.25 20.71 9.76
N ARG A 564 -56.33 20.58 8.84
CA ARG A 564 -56.14 19.36 8.02
C ARG A 564 -55.41 18.24 8.78
N LEU A 565 -54.49 18.58 9.65
CA LEU A 565 -53.81 17.63 10.54
C LEU A 565 -54.78 17.07 11.60
N ASP A 566 -55.62 17.95 12.20
CA ASP A 566 -56.68 17.54 13.11
C ASP A 566 -57.69 16.55 12.47
N ASN A 567 -57.96 16.71 11.18
CA ASN A 567 -58.81 15.78 10.43
C ASN A 567 -58.13 14.44 10.10
N TYR A 568 -56.80 14.41 9.97
CA TYR A 568 -56.05 13.21 9.75
C TYR A 568 -55.93 12.35 11.02
N GLU A 569 -55.73 12.99 12.18
CA GLU A 569 -55.76 12.33 13.50
C GLU A 569 -57.14 11.80 13.85
N ARG A 570 -58.22 12.54 13.57
CA ARG A 570 -59.60 12.06 13.70
C ARG A 570 -59.95 10.93 12.74
N TRP A 571 -59.32 10.88 11.57
CA TRP A 571 -59.47 9.77 10.61
C TRP A 571 -58.75 8.51 11.11
N GLN A 572 -57.57 8.62 11.70
CA GLN A 572 -56.86 7.51 12.33
C GLN A 572 -57.60 6.97 13.56
N ALA A 573 -58.12 7.82 14.43
CA ALA A 573 -58.89 7.42 15.61
C ALA A 573 -60.20 6.65 15.29
N ARG A 574 -60.77 6.83 14.08
CA ARG A 574 -61.94 6.08 13.60
C ARG A 574 -61.62 4.71 12.99
N ARG A 575 -60.37 4.38 12.81
CA ARG A 575 -59.92 3.06 12.27
C ARG A 575 -59.46 2.10 13.35
N THR A 576 -59.27 2.56 14.57
CA THR A 576 -58.78 1.79 15.72
C THR A 576 -59.87 1.55 16.79
N GLY A 577 -61.11 1.91 16.49
CA GLY A 577 -62.29 1.64 17.34
C GLY A 577 -63.22 0.60 16.73
#